data_6aa2fe4d1f088a57f550b5d452bd0a52
#
_entry.id   6aa2fe4d1f088a57f550b5d452bd0a52
#
_cell.length_a   1.000
_cell.length_b   1.000
_cell.length_c   1.000
_cell.angle_alpha   90.00
_cell.angle_beta   90.00
_cell.angle_gamma   90.00
#
_symmetry.space_group_name_H-M   'P 1'
#
loop_
_entity.id
_entity.type
_entity.pdbx_description
1 polymer ?
#
loop_
_entity_poly.entity_id
_entity_poly.type
_entity_poly.pdbx_seq_one_letter_code
_entity_poly.pdbx_strand_id
1 'polypeptide(L)'
;MSDMRKIIIDDQEIQIDGAMTLIQACEQAGVEVPRFCYHERLTIAGNCRMCLVEVVGGPPKPAASCAMQVRDLRPGPEGQLPVVKTNSPMVKKAREGVMEFLLINHPLDCPICDQGGECDLQDQAMVYGVDFSRFREPKRASDDLDLGPLVETHMTRCISCTRCVRFTSEVAGITQMGQTGRGEDAEITSYLGQTLDSNLQGNIIDLCPVGALVSKPYAFTARPWELSKTESIDVMDALGSNIRVDTKGREVMRFIPRNHDGVNEEWLA
;
A
#
# COMPACT_ATOMS: atom_id res chain seq x y z
N MET A 1 -24.49 -2.78 20.55
CA MET A 1 -24.00 -4.09 21.02
C MET A 1 -22.97 -4.54 19.99
N SER A 2 -21.73 -4.77 20.39
CA SER A 2 -20.67 -5.26 19.49
C SER A 2 -21.02 -6.69 19.02
N ASP A 3 -21.02 -6.93 17.71
CA ASP A 3 -21.21 -8.26 17.09
C ASP A 3 -19.92 -9.08 17.23
N MET A 4 -19.56 -9.45 18.48
CA MET A 4 -18.34 -10.20 18.75
C MET A 4 -18.46 -11.62 18.21
N ARG A 5 -17.53 -12.02 17.34
CA ARG A 5 -17.49 -13.32 16.68
C ARG A 5 -16.21 -14.06 16.98
N LYS A 6 -16.29 -15.38 17.06
CA LYS A 6 -15.12 -16.26 17.17
C LYS A 6 -14.78 -16.81 15.80
N ILE A 7 -13.52 -16.73 15.44
CA ILE A 7 -12.96 -17.28 14.20
C ILE A 7 -11.59 -17.91 14.49
N ILE A 8 -11.12 -18.74 13.58
CA ILE A 8 -9.77 -19.32 13.64
C ILE A 8 -8.95 -18.75 12.49
N ILE A 9 -7.79 -18.15 12.81
CA ILE A 9 -6.82 -17.66 11.84
C ILE A 9 -5.52 -18.44 12.04
N ASP A 10 -5.08 -19.19 11.02
CA ASP A 10 -3.86 -20.01 11.02
C ASP A 10 -3.70 -20.79 12.35
N ASP A 11 -4.75 -21.53 12.73
CA ASP A 11 -4.84 -22.36 13.95
C ASP A 11 -4.97 -21.60 15.29
N GLN A 12 -5.10 -20.26 15.28
CA GLN A 12 -5.37 -19.45 16.48
C GLN A 12 -6.84 -19.07 16.56
N GLU A 13 -7.52 -19.43 17.66
CA GLU A 13 -8.88 -18.95 17.96
C GLU A 13 -8.82 -17.53 18.50
N ILE A 14 -9.53 -16.60 17.86
CA ILE A 14 -9.65 -15.20 18.28
C ILE A 14 -11.11 -14.79 18.37
N GLN A 15 -11.38 -13.84 19.26
CA GLN A 15 -12.68 -13.20 19.38
C GLN A 15 -12.59 -11.75 18.94
N ILE A 16 -13.39 -11.36 17.94
CA ILE A 16 -13.24 -10.11 17.23
C ILE A 16 -14.60 -9.53 16.81
N ASP A 17 -14.65 -8.22 16.57
CA ASP A 17 -15.87 -7.57 16.08
C ASP A 17 -16.17 -8.01 14.63
N GLY A 18 -17.39 -8.44 14.40
CA GLY A 18 -17.87 -8.87 13.09
C GLY A 18 -17.84 -7.79 12.00
N ALA A 19 -17.80 -6.51 12.37
CA ALA A 19 -17.71 -5.41 11.43
C ALA A 19 -16.29 -5.20 10.87
N MET A 20 -15.26 -5.77 11.50
CA MET A 20 -13.87 -5.66 11.01
C MET A 20 -13.67 -6.46 9.74
N THR A 21 -12.75 -5.99 8.92
CA THR A 21 -12.30 -6.75 7.75
C THR A 21 -11.39 -7.90 8.15
N LEU A 22 -11.28 -8.93 7.30
CA LEU A 22 -10.40 -10.07 7.59
C LEU A 22 -8.94 -9.68 7.69
N ILE A 23 -8.49 -8.65 6.96
CA ILE A 23 -7.11 -8.16 7.06
C ILE A 23 -6.83 -7.58 8.44
N GLN A 24 -7.76 -6.77 8.98
CA GLN A 24 -7.67 -6.23 10.34
C GLN A 24 -7.74 -7.35 11.40
N ALA A 25 -8.57 -8.37 11.15
CA ALA A 25 -8.63 -9.55 12.01
C ALA A 25 -7.31 -10.32 12.06
N CYS A 26 -6.66 -10.48 10.90
CA CYS A 26 -5.34 -11.10 10.82
C CYS A 26 -4.28 -10.31 11.59
N GLU A 27 -4.29 -8.97 11.47
CA GLU A 27 -3.38 -8.11 12.22
C GLU A 27 -3.57 -8.23 13.73
N GLN A 28 -4.81 -8.27 14.22
CA GLN A 28 -5.08 -8.51 15.64
C GLN A 28 -4.63 -9.88 16.12
N ALA A 29 -4.63 -10.89 15.24
CA ALA A 29 -4.05 -12.21 15.49
C ALA A 29 -2.51 -12.22 15.43
N GLY A 30 -1.87 -11.10 15.11
CA GLY A 30 -0.41 -11.01 14.92
C GLY A 30 0.06 -11.64 13.61
N VAL A 31 -0.84 -11.83 12.63
CA VAL A 31 -0.54 -12.41 11.33
C VAL A 31 -0.51 -11.30 10.27
N GLU A 32 0.64 -11.10 9.68
CA GLU A 32 0.81 -10.12 8.60
C GLU A 32 0.25 -10.66 7.28
N VAL A 33 -0.57 -9.84 6.61
CA VAL A 33 -1.10 -10.11 5.27
C VAL A 33 -0.57 -9.05 4.30
N PRO A 34 0.12 -9.46 3.22
CA PRO A 34 0.69 -8.52 2.25
C PRO A 34 -0.39 -7.73 1.52
N ARG A 35 -0.09 -6.47 1.19
CA ARG A 35 -1.05 -5.53 0.58
C ARG A 35 -0.33 -4.43 -0.20
N PHE A 36 -1.02 -3.84 -1.18
CA PHE A 36 -0.59 -2.62 -1.86
C PHE A 36 -1.69 -1.55 -1.86
N CYS A 37 -2.90 -1.90 -2.29
CA CYS A 37 -3.97 -0.91 -2.39
C CYS A 37 -4.64 -0.58 -1.05
N TYR A 38 -4.68 -1.53 -0.11
CA TYR A 38 -5.27 -1.30 1.21
C TYR A 38 -4.42 -0.35 2.04
N HIS A 39 -5.08 0.57 2.70
CA HIS A 39 -4.53 1.47 3.70
C HIS A 39 -5.59 1.73 4.76
N GLU A 40 -5.21 1.76 6.04
CA GLU A 40 -6.17 1.83 7.14
C GLU A 40 -6.98 3.13 7.18
N ARG A 41 -6.40 4.22 6.69
CA ARG A 41 -7.00 5.55 6.67
C ARG A 41 -7.76 5.88 5.38
N LEU A 42 -7.84 4.95 4.43
CA LEU A 42 -8.47 5.16 3.13
C LEU A 42 -9.56 4.12 2.88
N THR A 43 -10.55 4.48 2.08
CA THR A 43 -11.59 3.54 1.65
C THR A 43 -10.98 2.32 0.94
N ILE A 44 -11.70 1.20 0.97
CA ILE A 44 -11.22 -0.07 0.42
C ILE A 44 -11.33 -0.05 -1.11
N ALA A 45 -10.19 -0.16 -1.81
CA ALA A 45 -10.17 -0.31 -3.27
C ALA A 45 -10.30 -1.76 -3.74
N GLY A 46 -9.69 -2.72 -3.04
CA GLY A 46 -9.76 -4.14 -3.35
C GLY A 46 -9.18 -4.56 -4.71
N ASN A 47 -8.36 -3.72 -5.36
CA ASN A 47 -7.90 -3.88 -6.74
C ASN A 47 -6.56 -4.62 -6.89
N CYS A 48 -5.62 -4.50 -5.96
CA CYS A 48 -4.29 -5.13 -6.10
C CYS A 48 -4.31 -6.66 -5.93
N ARG A 49 -5.25 -7.20 -5.19
CA ARG A 49 -5.40 -8.64 -4.91
C ARG A 49 -4.24 -9.29 -4.16
N MET A 50 -3.32 -8.55 -3.59
CA MET A 50 -2.19 -9.14 -2.85
C MET A 50 -2.63 -9.72 -1.50
N CYS A 51 -3.68 -9.20 -0.89
CA CYS A 51 -4.21 -9.61 0.42
C CYS A 51 -5.07 -10.89 0.39
N LEU A 52 -4.91 -11.76 -0.61
CA LEU A 52 -5.70 -12.99 -0.75
C LEU A 52 -5.44 -13.95 0.43
N VAL A 53 -6.54 -14.52 0.95
CA VAL A 53 -6.57 -15.56 1.98
C VAL A 53 -7.52 -16.69 1.58
N GLU A 54 -7.37 -17.86 2.19
CA GLU A 54 -8.29 -18.99 2.02
C GLU A 54 -9.31 -19.01 3.14
N VAL A 55 -10.59 -19.07 2.79
CA VAL A 55 -11.70 -19.29 3.74
C VAL A 55 -12.12 -20.75 3.62
N VAL A 56 -11.84 -21.55 4.65
CA VAL A 56 -12.14 -22.99 4.66
C VAL A 56 -13.63 -23.22 4.61
N GLY A 57 -14.07 -24.13 3.73
CA GLY A 57 -15.51 -24.40 3.52
C GLY A 57 -16.24 -23.32 2.69
N GLY A 58 -15.52 -22.28 2.26
CA GLY A 58 -16.00 -21.27 1.33
C GLY A 58 -15.88 -21.71 -0.14
N PRO A 59 -16.09 -20.79 -1.08
CA PRO A 59 -15.87 -21.06 -2.51
C PRO A 59 -14.42 -21.53 -2.77
N PRO A 60 -14.17 -22.40 -3.76
CA PRO A 60 -12.83 -22.93 -4.07
C PRO A 60 -11.94 -21.88 -4.76
N LYS A 61 -11.87 -20.69 -4.19
CA LYS A 61 -11.06 -19.55 -4.66
C LYS A 61 -10.64 -18.68 -3.47
N PRO A 62 -9.46 -18.07 -3.52
CA PRO A 62 -9.04 -17.18 -2.44
C PRO A 62 -9.89 -15.91 -2.39
N ALA A 63 -10.07 -15.37 -1.18
CA ALA A 63 -10.85 -14.16 -0.89
C ALA A 63 -9.92 -12.97 -0.61
N ALA A 64 -10.34 -11.77 -1.01
CA ALA A 64 -9.63 -10.55 -0.69
C ALA A 64 -9.94 -10.14 0.76
N SER A 65 -8.97 -10.32 1.66
CA SER A 65 -9.17 -10.06 3.10
C SER A 65 -9.48 -8.60 3.43
N CYS A 66 -9.02 -7.65 2.63
CA CYS A 66 -9.33 -6.23 2.81
C CYS A 66 -10.79 -5.87 2.52
N ALA A 67 -11.51 -6.68 1.71
CA ALA A 67 -12.87 -6.39 1.27
C ALA A 67 -13.93 -7.32 1.87
N MET A 68 -13.55 -8.33 2.65
CA MET A 68 -14.45 -9.26 3.32
C MET A 68 -14.48 -8.96 4.82
N GLN A 69 -15.65 -8.85 5.39
CA GLN A 69 -15.84 -8.66 6.83
C GLN A 69 -15.93 -9.99 7.57
N VAL A 70 -15.57 -10.00 8.85
CA VAL A 70 -15.65 -11.19 9.71
C VAL A 70 -17.08 -11.71 9.76
N ARG A 71 -18.08 -10.83 9.79
CA ARG A 71 -19.51 -11.23 9.81
C ARG A 71 -19.98 -11.94 8.55
N ASP A 72 -19.26 -11.82 7.43
CA ASP A 72 -19.60 -12.48 6.15
C ASP A 72 -19.16 -13.96 6.13
N LEU A 73 -18.33 -14.36 7.10
CA LEU A 73 -17.90 -15.73 7.25
C LEU A 73 -19.05 -16.62 7.71
N ARG A 74 -19.18 -17.77 7.07
CA ARG A 74 -20.19 -18.77 7.44
C ARG A 74 -19.58 -19.83 8.35
N PRO A 75 -20.30 -20.25 9.42
CA PRO A 75 -19.90 -21.42 10.20
C PRO A 75 -19.84 -22.67 9.32
N GLY A 76 -19.00 -23.61 9.70
CA GLY A 76 -18.94 -24.94 9.08
C GLY A 76 -20.25 -25.72 9.23
N PRO A 77 -20.42 -26.86 8.50
CA PRO A 77 -21.66 -27.62 8.40
C PRO A 77 -22.26 -28.08 9.76
N GLU A 78 -21.43 -28.29 10.78
CA GLU A 78 -21.81 -28.71 12.13
C GLU A 78 -21.69 -27.57 13.16
N GLY A 79 -21.76 -26.30 12.72
CA GLY A 79 -21.60 -25.16 13.61
C GLY A 79 -20.13 -24.90 14.01
N GLN A 80 -19.18 -25.44 13.28
CA GLN A 80 -17.75 -25.21 13.49
C GLN A 80 -17.41 -23.75 13.26
N LEU A 81 -16.40 -23.25 13.99
CA LEU A 81 -15.92 -21.88 13.81
C LEU A 81 -15.39 -21.69 12.37
N PRO A 82 -15.62 -20.51 11.78
CA PRO A 82 -15.01 -20.16 10.50
C PRO A 82 -13.49 -20.20 10.61
N VAL A 83 -12.83 -20.78 9.61
CA VAL A 83 -11.36 -20.90 9.53
C VAL A 83 -10.84 -20.11 8.36
N VAL A 84 -9.87 -19.24 8.62
CA VAL A 84 -9.14 -18.46 7.62
C VAL A 84 -7.68 -18.90 7.62
N LYS A 85 -7.13 -19.22 6.46
CA LYS A 85 -5.72 -19.57 6.28
C LYS A 85 -5.02 -18.52 5.46
N THR A 86 -3.94 -17.99 6.01
CA THR A 86 -3.15 -16.94 5.36
C THR A 86 -1.92 -17.50 4.62
N ASN A 87 -1.57 -18.75 4.85
CA ASN A 87 -0.34 -19.38 4.35
C ASN A 87 -0.56 -20.79 3.75
N SER A 88 -1.74 -21.06 3.18
CA SER A 88 -2.01 -22.32 2.50
C SER A 88 -1.31 -22.39 1.12
N PRO A 89 -1.16 -23.61 0.53
CA PRO A 89 -0.63 -23.74 -0.82
C PRO A 89 -1.41 -22.95 -1.87
N MET A 90 -2.75 -22.85 -1.70
CA MET A 90 -3.61 -22.05 -2.58
C MET A 90 -3.26 -20.56 -2.47
N VAL A 91 -3.10 -20.05 -1.25
CA VAL A 91 -2.76 -18.62 -1.00
C VAL A 91 -1.37 -18.30 -1.53
N LYS A 92 -0.38 -19.16 -1.29
CA LYS A 92 0.98 -18.98 -1.83
C LYS A 92 0.95 -18.85 -3.35
N LYS A 93 0.30 -19.80 -4.03
CA LYS A 93 0.21 -19.80 -5.48
C LYS A 93 -0.57 -18.60 -6.04
N ALA A 94 -1.60 -18.15 -5.33
CA ALA A 94 -2.36 -16.96 -5.71
C ALA A 94 -1.50 -15.68 -5.59
N ARG A 95 -0.74 -15.51 -4.51
CA ARG A 95 0.16 -14.37 -4.31
C ARG A 95 1.33 -14.36 -5.30
N GLU A 96 1.92 -15.51 -5.60
CA GLU A 96 2.91 -15.64 -6.68
C GLU A 96 2.35 -15.10 -8.01
N GLY A 97 1.13 -15.52 -8.38
CA GLY A 97 0.48 -15.04 -9.60
C GLY A 97 0.18 -13.55 -9.59
N VAL A 98 -0.21 -12.99 -8.45
CA VAL A 98 -0.43 -11.54 -8.29
C VAL A 98 0.89 -10.78 -8.44
N MET A 99 1.97 -11.25 -7.80
CA MET A 99 3.29 -10.63 -7.93
C MET A 99 3.79 -10.68 -9.39
N GLU A 100 3.66 -11.82 -10.05
CA GLU A 100 3.99 -11.95 -11.48
C GLU A 100 3.22 -10.92 -12.32
N PHE A 101 1.90 -10.77 -12.08
CA PHE A 101 1.05 -9.81 -12.78
C PHE A 101 1.49 -8.36 -12.54
N LEU A 102 1.80 -7.98 -11.30
CA LEU A 102 2.26 -6.62 -10.99
C LEU A 102 3.63 -6.31 -11.60
N LEU A 103 4.49 -7.32 -11.75
CA LEU A 103 5.84 -7.16 -12.30
C LEU A 103 5.89 -7.22 -13.83
N ILE A 104 4.84 -7.67 -14.52
CA ILE A 104 4.81 -7.78 -16.00
C ILE A 104 5.24 -6.47 -16.66
N ASN A 105 4.61 -5.35 -16.31
CA ASN A 105 4.89 -4.04 -16.89
C ASN A 105 5.81 -3.16 -16.01
N HIS A 106 6.16 -3.61 -14.80
CA HIS A 106 7.03 -2.84 -13.93
C HIS A 106 8.46 -2.76 -14.51
N PRO A 107 9.06 -1.57 -14.67
CA PRO A 107 10.39 -1.43 -15.27
C PRO A 107 11.48 -1.97 -14.35
N LEU A 108 12.63 -2.34 -14.91
CA LEU A 108 13.81 -2.81 -14.17
C LEU A 108 14.66 -1.63 -13.66
N ASP A 109 14.01 -0.68 -13.03
CA ASP A 109 14.59 0.61 -12.64
C ASP A 109 15.14 0.65 -11.20
N CYS A 110 15.12 -0.45 -10.45
CA CYS A 110 15.54 -0.41 -9.04
C CYS A 110 16.89 0.27 -8.81
N PRO A 111 17.92 0.12 -9.65
CA PRO A 111 19.21 0.81 -9.47
C PRO A 111 19.12 2.33 -9.56
N ILE A 112 18.16 2.88 -10.30
CA ILE A 112 17.94 4.33 -10.52
C ILE A 112 16.65 4.83 -9.88
N CYS A 113 15.90 4.00 -9.16
CA CYS A 113 14.66 4.35 -8.51
C CYS A 113 14.93 4.82 -7.08
N ASP A 114 14.43 6.00 -6.69
CA ASP A 114 14.62 6.53 -5.33
C ASP A 114 13.95 5.69 -4.24
N GLN A 115 12.93 4.91 -4.58
CA GLN A 115 12.29 3.97 -3.65
C GLN A 115 13.15 2.71 -3.40
N GLY A 116 14.23 2.50 -4.15
CA GLY A 116 15.09 1.31 -4.01
C GLY A 116 15.67 1.16 -2.61
N GLY A 117 15.37 0.05 -1.93
CA GLY A 117 15.75 -0.26 -0.55
C GLY A 117 14.71 0.10 0.53
N GLU A 118 13.59 0.74 0.15
CA GLU A 118 12.42 0.99 1.00
C GLU A 118 11.10 0.82 0.20
N CYS A 119 11.09 -0.11 -0.76
CA CYS A 119 10.00 -0.30 -1.70
C CYS A 119 9.17 -1.53 -1.35
N ASP A 120 7.89 -1.33 -1.02
CA ASP A 120 6.96 -2.44 -0.70
C ASP A 120 6.91 -3.49 -1.81
N LEU A 121 7.01 -3.06 -3.08
CA LEU A 121 6.99 -4.00 -4.21
C LEU A 121 8.25 -4.87 -4.25
N GLN A 122 9.44 -4.32 -3.96
CA GLN A 122 10.68 -5.10 -3.86
C GLN A 122 10.59 -6.13 -2.73
N ASP A 123 10.20 -5.69 -1.54
CA ASP A 123 10.15 -6.55 -0.36
C ASP A 123 9.13 -7.67 -0.54
N GLN A 124 7.94 -7.35 -1.03
CA GLN A 124 6.91 -8.34 -1.29
C GLN A 124 7.27 -9.26 -2.48
N ALA A 125 7.99 -8.76 -3.50
CA ALA A 125 8.48 -9.60 -4.59
C ALA A 125 9.50 -10.63 -4.11
N MET A 126 10.36 -10.28 -3.19
CA MET A 126 11.34 -11.22 -2.61
C MET A 126 10.68 -12.29 -1.73
N VAL A 127 9.61 -11.94 -1.01
CA VAL A 127 8.93 -12.88 -0.10
C VAL A 127 7.94 -13.78 -0.82
N TYR A 128 7.21 -13.24 -1.79
CA TYR A 128 6.04 -13.90 -2.42
C TYR A 128 6.20 -14.14 -3.92
N GLY A 129 7.19 -13.55 -4.56
CA GLY A 129 7.43 -13.69 -5.99
C GLY A 129 8.22 -14.93 -6.36
N VAL A 130 8.42 -15.10 -7.66
CA VAL A 130 9.32 -16.11 -8.24
C VAL A 130 10.58 -15.44 -8.79
N ASP A 131 11.66 -16.19 -8.96
CA ASP A 131 12.99 -15.70 -9.37
C ASP A 131 13.16 -15.53 -10.89
N PHE A 132 12.11 -15.81 -11.68
CA PHE A 132 12.15 -15.69 -13.13
C PHE A 132 10.88 -15.02 -13.70
N SER A 133 10.97 -14.50 -14.92
CA SER A 133 9.84 -13.97 -15.67
C SER A 133 9.53 -14.81 -16.89
N ARG A 134 8.24 -15.09 -17.12
CA ARG A 134 7.72 -15.74 -18.34
C ARG A 134 7.35 -14.72 -19.41
N PHE A 135 7.28 -13.44 -19.05
CA PHE A 135 6.89 -12.35 -19.94
C PHE A 135 8.02 -12.03 -20.92
N ARG A 136 7.69 -11.97 -22.22
CA ARG A 136 8.64 -11.77 -23.32
C ARG A 136 8.30 -10.57 -24.20
N GLU A 137 7.16 -9.92 -23.95
CA GLU A 137 6.70 -8.75 -24.68
C GLU A 137 7.35 -7.48 -24.14
N PRO A 138 7.37 -6.37 -24.92
CA PRO A 138 7.79 -5.08 -24.41
C PRO A 138 6.94 -4.64 -23.21
N LYS A 139 7.59 -4.06 -22.21
CA LYS A 139 6.87 -3.49 -21.07
C LYS A 139 6.21 -2.18 -21.48
N ARG A 140 5.04 -1.90 -20.89
CA ARG A 140 4.33 -0.63 -21.04
C ARG A 140 5.21 0.52 -20.54
N ALA A 141 5.13 1.67 -21.22
CA ALA A 141 5.62 2.95 -20.75
C ALA A 141 4.46 3.92 -20.61
N SER A 142 4.48 4.75 -19.58
CA SER A 142 3.51 5.81 -19.33
C SER A 142 4.24 7.14 -19.24
N ASP A 143 3.59 8.20 -19.67
CA ASP A 143 4.13 9.56 -19.58
C ASP A 143 4.16 10.04 -18.11
N ASP A 144 5.18 10.82 -17.79
CA ASP A 144 5.29 11.44 -16.48
C ASP A 144 4.40 12.67 -16.38
N LEU A 145 3.97 12.98 -15.16
CA LEU A 145 3.07 14.09 -14.85
C LEU A 145 3.86 15.24 -14.21
N ASP A 146 3.44 16.47 -14.45
CA ASP A 146 3.85 17.60 -13.62
C ASP A 146 2.84 17.78 -12.49
N LEU A 147 3.19 17.35 -11.28
CA LEU A 147 2.37 17.50 -10.08
C LEU A 147 2.78 18.71 -9.22
N GLY A 148 3.71 19.55 -9.71
CA GLY A 148 4.17 20.74 -9.02
C GLY A 148 5.59 20.61 -8.44
N PRO A 149 5.96 21.48 -7.48
CA PRO A 149 7.35 21.61 -7.03
C PRO A 149 7.82 20.50 -6.06
N LEU A 150 6.89 19.77 -5.44
CA LEU A 150 7.22 18.81 -4.37
C LEU A 150 7.31 17.37 -4.85
N VAL A 151 6.50 16.99 -5.84
CA VAL A 151 6.35 15.60 -6.28
C VAL A 151 6.97 15.40 -7.64
N GLU A 152 7.97 14.55 -7.72
CA GLU A 152 8.54 13.99 -8.95
C GLU A 152 7.77 12.74 -9.33
N THR A 153 7.49 12.55 -10.60
CA THR A 153 6.72 11.39 -11.07
C THR A 153 7.53 10.50 -12.00
N HIS A 154 7.33 9.21 -11.87
CA HIS A 154 7.86 8.17 -12.75
C HIS A 154 6.74 7.15 -12.99
N MET A 155 5.74 7.55 -13.80
CA MET A 155 4.46 6.85 -13.89
C MET A 155 4.57 5.46 -14.52
N THR A 156 5.60 5.18 -15.28
CA THR A 156 5.91 3.81 -15.75
C THR A 156 6.08 2.82 -14.59
N ARG A 157 6.48 3.27 -13.38
CA ARG A 157 6.64 2.45 -12.17
C ARG A 157 5.32 2.24 -11.41
N CYS A 158 4.25 2.94 -11.80
CA CYS A 158 2.97 2.88 -11.11
C CYS A 158 2.33 1.50 -11.22
N ILE A 159 1.84 0.96 -10.09
CA ILE A 159 1.10 -0.31 -10.00
C ILE A 159 -0.43 -0.10 -9.92
N SER A 160 -0.92 1.10 -10.21
CA SER A 160 -2.33 1.46 -10.22
C SER A 160 -3.10 1.08 -8.93
N CYS A 161 -2.45 1.21 -7.77
CA CYS A 161 -3.04 0.88 -6.47
C CYS A 161 -4.09 1.89 -6.00
N THR A 162 -4.17 3.06 -6.63
CA THR A 162 -5.11 4.17 -6.35
C THR A 162 -5.00 4.81 -4.96
N ARG A 163 -3.96 4.53 -4.17
CA ARG A 163 -3.79 5.19 -2.85
C ARG A 163 -3.73 6.71 -2.98
N CYS A 164 -2.95 7.24 -3.92
CA CYS A 164 -2.83 8.69 -4.16
C CYS A 164 -4.16 9.34 -4.57
N VAL A 165 -4.95 8.69 -5.44
CA VAL A 165 -6.27 9.19 -5.86
C VAL A 165 -7.24 9.26 -4.68
N ARG A 166 -7.27 8.22 -3.85
CA ARG A 166 -8.13 8.19 -2.65
C ARG A 166 -7.67 9.19 -1.61
N PHE A 167 -6.36 9.31 -1.38
CA PHE A 167 -5.82 10.30 -0.46
C PHE A 167 -6.19 11.72 -0.87
N THR A 168 -6.00 12.09 -2.14
CA THR A 168 -6.32 13.44 -2.61
C THR A 168 -7.80 13.77 -2.45
N SER A 169 -8.70 12.79 -2.69
CA SER A 169 -10.15 13.00 -2.55
C SER A 169 -10.67 12.90 -1.11
N GLU A 170 -10.16 11.98 -0.31
CA GLU A 170 -10.72 11.63 1.01
C GLU A 170 -10.05 12.40 2.16
N VAL A 171 -8.74 12.63 2.08
CA VAL A 171 -7.95 13.29 3.14
C VAL A 171 -7.63 14.73 2.76
N ALA A 172 -7.06 14.96 1.57
CA ALA A 172 -6.69 16.30 1.13
C ALA A 172 -7.89 17.13 0.64
N GLY A 173 -9.04 16.51 0.39
CA GLY A 173 -10.28 17.20 -0.02
C GLY A 173 -10.24 17.78 -1.43
N ILE A 174 -9.32 17.35 -2.29
CA ILE A 174 -9.18 17.80 -3.68
C ILE A 174 -9.37 16.61 -4.64
N THR A 175 -10.14 16.81 -5.71
CA THR A 175 -10.41 15.77 -6.72
C THR A 175 -9.58 16.00 -7.99
N GLN A 176 -8.29 16.32 -7.82
CA GLN A 176 -7.40 16.65 -8.93
C GLN A 176 -6.72 15.42 -9.55
N MET A 177 -6.70 14.29 -8.87
CA MET A 177 -6.17 13.03 -9.40
C MET A 177 -7.28 12.03 -9.69
N GLY A 178 -7.06 11.22 -10.72
CA GLY A 178 -8.00 10.17 -11.12
C GLY A 178 -7.30 9.03 -11.84
N GLN A 179 -8.08 8.04 -12.24
CA GLN A 179 -7.61 6.95 -13.08
C GLN A 179 -8.37 6.98 -14.41
N THR A 180 -7.65 6.93 -15.52
CA THR A 180 -8.21 6.83 -16.88
C THR A 180 -7.83 5.48 -17.49
N GLY A 181 -8.46 5.14 -18.61
CA GLY A 181 -8.19 3.88 -19.31
C GLY A 181 -8.69 2.64 -18.55
N ARG A 182 -8.29 1.47 -19.04
CA ARG A 182 -8.61 0.16 -18.45
C ARG A 182 -7.57 -0.89 -18.88
N GLY A 183 -7.47 -1.98 -18.10
CA GLY A 183 -6.49 -3.03 -18.36
C GLY A 183 -5.05 -2.50 -18.26
N GLU A 184 -4.22 -2.81 -19.23
CA GLU A 184 -2.83 -2.33 -19.26
C GLU A 184 -2.72 -0.83 -19.58
N ASP A 185 -3.72 -0.25 -20.25
CA ASP A 185 -3.79 1.18 -20.52
C ASP A 185 -4.38 2.00 -19.36
N ALA A 186 -4.59 1.39 -18.20
CA ALA A 186 -5.03 2.11 -17.02
C ALA A 186 -3.91 2.97 -16.45
N GLU A 187 -4.15 4.29 -16.35
CA GLU A 187 -3.17 5.26 -15.89
C GLU A 187 -3.73 6.16 -14.80
N ILE A 188 -2.92 6.43 -13.79
CA ILE A 188 -3.20 7.48 -12.81
C ILE A 188 -2.74 8.80 -13.43
N THR A 189 -3.63 9.78 -13.44
CA THR A 189 -3.38 11.09 -14.06
C THR A 189 -3.97 12.22 -13.22
N SER A 190 -3.52 13.45 -13.46
CA SER A 190 -4.15 14.65 -12.93
C SER A 190 -5.20 15.19 -13.89
N TYR A 191 -6.20 15.92 -13.36
CA TYR A 191 -7.25 16.51 -14.17
C TYR A 191 -6.66 17.58 -15.10
N LEU A 192 -6.77 17.35 -16.41
CA LEU A 192 -6.26 18.24 -17.48
C LEU A 192 -4.79 18.64 -17.31
N GLY A 193 -3.94 17.80 -16.72
CA GLY A 193 -2.51 18.10 -16.50
C GLY A 193 -2.27 19.19 -15.45
N GLN A 194 -3.23 19.46 -14.57
CA GLN A 194 -3.07 20.43 -13.48
C GLN A 194 -2.12 19.91 -12.40
N THR A 195 -1.36 20.83 -11.82
CA THR A 195 -0.56 20.56 -10.60
C THR A 195 -1.46 20.39 -9.38
N LEU A 196 -0.96 19.71 -8.35
CA LEU A 196 -1.68 19.55 -7.10
C LEU A 196 -1.65 20.84 -6.27
N ASP A 197 -2.80 21.20 -5.70
CA ASP A 197 -3.04 22.50 -5.05
C ASP A 197 -3.19 22.38 -3.53
N SER A 198 -3.02 21.18 -2.96
CA SER A 198 -3.16 20.93 -1.53
C SER A 198 -1.84 21.11 -0.80
N ASN A 199 -1.89 21.71 0.40
CA ASN A 199 -0.76 21.72 1.33
C ASN A 199 -0.38 20.31 1.84
N LEU A 200 -1.29 19.33 1.73
CA LEU A 200 -1.08 17.93 2.10
C LEU A 200 -0.48 17.09 0.97
N GLN A 201 -0.22 17.66 -0.21
CA GLN A 201 0.21 16.92 -1.40
C GLN A 201 1.47 16.08 -1.20
N GLY A 202 2.38 16.50 -0.33
CA GLY A 202 3.62 15.78 -0.02
C GLY A 202 3.40 14.37 0.53
N ASN A 203 2.27 14.13 1.21
CA ASN A 203 1.97 12.83 1.80
C ASN A 203 1.75 11.71 0.76
N ILE A 204 1.44 12.03 -0.50
CA ILE A 204 1.33 11.00 -1.55
C ILE A 204 2.66 10.32 -1.86
N ILE A 205 3.78 10.95 -1.51
CA ILE A 205 5.13 10.40 -1.70
C ILE A 205 5.31 9.18 -0.78
N ASP A 206 5.09 9.38 0.52
CA ASP A 206 5.25 8.31 1.52
C ASP A 206 4.15 7.25 1.42
N LEU A 207 2.97 7.65 0.95
CA LEU A 207 1.82 6.77 0.73
C LEU A 207 2.01 5.85 -0.49
N CYS A 208 2.83 6.25 -1.47
CA CYS A 208 3.07 5.47 -2.68
C CYS A 208 3.92 4.24 -2.37
N PRO A 209 3.43 3.00 -2.63
CA PRO A 209 4.15 1.78 -2.28
C PRO A 209 5.33 1.49 -3.22
N VAL A 210 5.52 2.30 -4.25
CA VAL A 210 6.56 2.16 -5.28
C VAL A 210 7.16 3.52 -5.62
N GLY A 211 8.25 3.54 -6.38
CA GLY A 211 8.92 4.78 -6.80
C GLY A 211 8.25 5.49 -7.98
N ALA A 212 6.92 5.48 -8.04
CA ALA A 212 6.15 6.21 -9.03
C ALA A 212 5.95 7.69 -8.65
N LEU A 213 5.82 7.98 -7.35
CA LEU A 213 5.74 9.32 -6.79
C LEU A 213 6.87 9.44 -5.76
N VAL A 214 7.79 10.37 -5.98
CA VAL A 214 8.95 10.58 -5.12
C VAL A 214 9.13 12.06 -4.79
N SER A 215 9.93 12.36 -3.77
CA SER A 215 10.19 13.75 -3.36
C SER A 215 11.11 14.42 -4.37
N LYS A 216 10.64 15.44 -5.10
CA LYS A 216 11.43 16.21 -6.07
C LYS A 216 12.67 16.87 -5.45
N PRO A 217 12.61 17.47 -4.25
CA PRO A 217 13.79 18.02 -3.59
C PRO A 217 14.81 16.97 -3.15
N TYR A 218 14.37 15.73 -2.90
CA TYR A 218 15.24 14.65 -2.40
C TYR A 218 15.71 13.71 -3.52
N ALA A 219 15.08 13.75 -4.70
CA ALA A 219 15.34 12.83 -5.80
C ALA A 219 16.85 12.67 -6.09
N PHE A 220 17.32 11.43 -6.16
CA PHE A 220 18.69 11.01 -6.48
C PHE A 220 19.79 11.47 -5.51
N THR A 221 19.45 11.92 -4.28
CA THR A 221 20.45 12.48 -3.35
C THR A 221 21.06 11.44 -2.41
N ALA A 222 20.29 10.47 -1.92
CA ALA A 222 20.78 9.42 -1.03
C ALA A 222 19.96 8.14 -1.13
N ARG A 223 20.52 7.06 -0.58
CA ARG A 223 19.83 5.77 -0.41
C ARG A 223 19.38 5.58 1.04
N PRO A 224 18.29 4.81 1.29
CA PRO A 224 17.75 4.65 2.64
C PRO A 224 18.76 4.10 3.66
N TRP A 225 19.68 3.24 3.23
CA TRP A 225 20.71 2.66 4.09
C TRP A 225 21.86 3.61 4.43
N GLU A 226 21.96 4.76 3.74
CA GLU A 226 22.96 5.80 4.05
C GLU A 226 22.46 6.77 5.12
N LEU A 227 21.16 6.71 5.47
CA LEU A 227 20.50 7.69 6.32
C LEU A 227 20.52 7.29 7.80
N SER A 228 20.82 8.26 8.66
CA SER A 228 20.58 8.19 10.09
C SER A 228 19.17 8.72 10.38
N LYS A 229 18.39 7.92 11.12
CA LYS A 229 16.97 8.18 11.38
C LYS A 229 16.80 8.66 12.82
N THR A 230 16.20 9.84 13.01
CA THR A 230 15.96 10.43 14.33
C THR A 230 14.48 10.81 14.46
N GLU A 231 13.81 10.32 15.49
CA GLU A 231 12.44 10.70 15.80
C GLU A 231 12.40 12.09 16.42
N SER A 232 11.42 12.90 16.02
CA SER A 232 11.25 14.27 16.45
C SER A 232 9.78 14.70 16.37
N ILE A 233 9.55 15.97 16.66
CA ILE A 233 8.26 16.64 16.54
C ILE A 233 8.47 17.87 15.65
N ASP A 234 7.55 18.13 14.74
CA ASP A 234 7.58 19.32 13.91
C ASP A 234 7.16 20.55 14.77
N VAL A 235 8.09 21.46 14.93
CA VAL A 235 7.89 22.71 15.69
C VAL A 235 7.31 23.84 14.83
N MET A 236 7.27 23.67 13.52
CA MET A 236 6.69 24.64 12.58
C MET A 236 5.21 24.38 12.35
N ASP A 237 4.71 23.20 12.73
CA ASP A 237 3.31 22.82 12.66
C ASP A 237 2.62 23.08 14.01
N ALA A 238 1.44 23.71 13.97
CA ALA A 238 0.63 24.00 15.15
C ALA A 238 0.10 22.74 15.87
N LEU A 239 0.01 21.60 15.18
CA LEU A 239 -0.38 20.31 15.76
C LEU A 239 0.78 19.64 16.50
N GLY A 240 2.02 20.00 16.20
CA GLY A 240 3.19 19.30 16.69
C GLY A 240 3.28 17.88 16.10
N SER A 241 3.14 17.77 14.79
CA SER A 241 3.15 16.49 14.07
C SER A 241 4.40 15.67 14.40
N ASN A 242 4.21 14.39 14.63
CA ASN A 242 5.31 13.46 14.86
C ASN A 242 6.03 13.18 13.54
N ILE A 243 7.33 13.40 13.54
CA ILE A 243 8.18 13.25 12.35
C ILE A 243 9.37 12.34 12.62
N ARG A 244 9.92 11.82 11.54
CA ARG A 244 11.27 11.26 11.49
C ARG A 244 12.14 12.16 10.62
N VAL A 245 13.26 12.57 11.16
CA VAL A 245 14.28 13.34 10.45
C VAL A 245 15.34 12.38 9.94
N ASP A 246 15.51 12.29 8.64
CA ASP A 246 16.52 11.48 8.00
C ASP A 246 17.71 12.37 7.60
N THR A 247 18.91 12.01 8.09
CA THR A 247 20.14 12.79 7.89
C THR A 247 21.24 11.95 7.23
N LYS A 248 22.11 12.61 6.43
CA LYS A 248 23.34 12.03 5.90
C LYS A 248 24.53 12.87 6.38
N GLY A 249 25.29 12.33 7.33
CA GLY A 249 26.33 13.10 7.99
C GLY A 249 25.73 14.25 8.81
N ARG A 250 25.97 15.51 8.38
CA ARG A 250 25.44 16.72 9.04
C ARG A 250 24.28 17.37 8.31
N GLU A 251 23.88 16.82 7.18
CA GLU A 251 22.81 17.38 6.35
C GLU A 251 21.49 16.68 6.62
N VAL A 252 20.42 17.46 6.75
CA VAL A 252 19.05 16.96 6.79
C VAL A 252 18.62 16.69 5.36
N MET A 253 18.22 15.45 5.07
CA MET A 253 17.90 15.00 3.74
C MET A 253 16.39 15.05 3.48
N ARG A 254 15.59 14.59 4.45
CA ARG A 254 14.12 14.60 4.35
C ARG A 254 13.47 14.51 5.73
N PHE A 255 12.21 14.91 5.76
CA PHE A 255 11.27 14.66 6.85
C PHE A 255 10.20 13.71 6.34
N ILE A 256 9.87 12.71 7.13
CA ILE A 256 8.76 11.80 6.83
C ILE A 256 7.83 11.70 8.05
N PRO A 257 6.53 11.46 7.85
CA PRO A 257 5.60 11.31 8.95
C PRO A 257 5.96 10.08 9.80
N ARG A 258 5.71 10.20 11.11
CA ARG A 258 5.72 9.10 12.04
C ARG A 258 4.31 8.92 12.58
N ASN A 259 3.80 7.69 12.55
CA ASN A 259 2.44 7.40 12.96
C ASN A 259 2.20 7.80 14.43
N HIS A 260 1.15 8.61 14.67
CA HIS A 260 0.62 8.93 15.98
C HIS A 260 -0.88 9.19 15.91
N ASP A 261 -1.69 8.19 16.27
CA ASP A 261 -3.16 8.22 16.14
C ASP A 261 -3.83 9.42 16.80
N GLY A 262 -3.27 9.94 17.88
CA GLY A 262 -3.85 11.05 18.64
C GLY A 262 -3.45 12.46 18.15
N VAL A 263 -2.51 12.59 17.21
CA VAL A 263 -1.98 13.89 16.76
C VAL A 263 -2.09 14.06 15.26
N ASN A 264 -1.27 13.37 14.49
CA ASN A 264 -1.16 13.55 13.04
C ASN A 264 -1.48 12.30 12.23
N GLU A 265 -1.93 11.22 12.89
CA GLU A 265 -2.10 9.92 12.24
C GLU A 265 -0.83 9.53 11.46
N GLU A 266 -0.88 9.50 10.14
CA GLU A 266 0.25 9.17 9.25
C GLU A 266 0.60 10.34 8.31
N TRP A 267 0.09 11.56 8.59
CA TRP A 267 0.18 12.70 7.68
C TRP A 267 1.06 13.81 8.22
N LEU A 268 1.68 14.57 7.31
CA LEU A 268 2.32 15.85 7.56
C LEU A 268 1.49 16.98 6.95
N ALA A 269 1.44 18.11 7.67
CA ALA A 269 0.76 19.33 7.21
C ALA A 269 1.60 20.12 6.19
#